data_718cddbd2826234e0b980c2663eb9f2e
#
_entry.id   718cddbd2826234e0b980c2663eb9f2e
#
_cell.length_a   1.000
_cell.length_b   1.000
_cell.length_c   1.000
_cell.angle_alpha   90.00
_cell.angle_beta   90.00
_cell.angle_gamma   90.00
#
_symmetry.space_group_name_H-M   'P 1'
#
loop_
_entity.id
_entity.type
_entity.pdbx_description
1 polymer ?
#
loop_
_entity_poly.entity_id
_entity_poly.type
_entity_poly.pdbx_seq_one_letter_code
_entity_poly.pdbx_strand_id
1 'polypeptide(L)'
;MTTGRAQSYTQRTDVPSVYIETENRRSITSKEQYINCTLIYVDGESMLRYENTQIRGRGNSSWWNADKKSYRVKFANKERFLGEGFANAKSWTFLANHGDKTMIRNALTYDLGRFMGMKFCPAARFVDVYLNGDYRGTYQISDQVQVHKKRIEVSEENGWLLEVVNENSKEAPLITTTRYGIMYTIKNPKDENLTLNKRIAVGQWLRNFEEAVASDHFMDPQRGYRALVDEEDLINWYVGAEITGNIDALYSIYMYKDGDDDKMHFGPLWDLDLGYDNSSERSLLRQMEAYLGLRDRPFEKIVQRLWKDPWFAQACNDRLQQLVDNGLQQYLLSHIDSLRSAIWQTQTENFRKWRINQVVFPWAKRAYYSNYDSYINDLKGFVNIHIPYLQQAFAQRLTTDIRLLQADEESDRVYDLQGRPSLSTHKGIFIKNHRIITRQ
;
A
#
# COMPACT_ATOMS: atom_id res chain seq x y z
N MET A 1 -6.05 -22.76 -49.95
CA MET A 1 -5.19 -21.72 -49.45
C MET A 1 -6.06 -20.68 -48.74
N THR A 2 -6.19 -20.77 -47.44
CA THR A 2 -6.89 -19.75 -46.63
C THR A 2 -5.95 -18.58 -46.49
N THR A 3 -6.22 -17.50 -47.22
CA THR A 3 -5.54 -16.22 -47.01
C THR A 3 -5.83 -15.76 -45.59
N GLY A 4 -4.92 -16.02 -44.68
CA GLY A 4 -4.97 -15.45 -43.34
C GLY A 4 -4.97 -13.92 -43.46
N ARG A 5 -6.06 -13.29 -43.10
CA ARG A 5 -6.09 -11.82 -42.92
C ARG A 5 -4.98 -11.49 -41.94
N ALA A 6 -4.00 -10.70 -42.37
CA ALA A 6 -2.99 -10.19 -41.51
C ALA A 6 -3.70 -9.45 -40.36
N GLN A 7 -3.44 -9.85 -39.12
CA GLN A 7 -4.04 -9.21 -37.95
C GLN A 7 -3.52 -7.76 -37.89
N SER A 8 -4.43 -6.79 -38.06
CA SER A 8 -4.06 -5.38 -37.95
C SER A 8 -4.06 -4.97 -36.47
N TYR A 9 -2.91 -4.51 -35.98
CA TYR A 9 -2.76 -3.96 -34.65
C TYR A 9 -3.00 -2.44 -34.70
N THR A 10 -4.02 -1.96 -34.01
CA THR A 10 -4.39 -0.52 -34.00
C THR A 10 -4.82 -0.09 -32.61
N GLN A 11 -4.61 1.16 -32.27
CA GLN A 11 -5.22 1.73 -31.08
C GLN A 11 -6.76 1.81 -31.30
N ARG A 12 -7.52 1.46 -30.26
CA ARG A 12 -8.98 1.33 -30.35
C ARG A 12 -9.76 2.39 -29.58
N THR A 13 -9.17 2.94 -28.53
CA THR A 13 -9.79 3.93 -27.65
C THR A 13 -8.86 5.11 -27.39
N ASP A 14 -9.15 5.89 -26.35
CA ASP A 14 -8.33 7.01 -25.86
C ASP A 14 -7.01 6.60 -25.20
N VAL A 15 -6.79 5.31 -24.99
CA VAL A 15 -5.55 4.77 -24.41
C VAL A 15 -4.82 3.87 -25.40
N PRO A 16 -3.49 3.70 -25.28
CA PRO A 16 -2.73 2.76 -26.10
C PRO A 16 -3.29 1.35 -26.03
N SER A 17 -3.12 0.57 -27.09
CA SER A 17 -3.53 -0.83 -27.17
C SER A 17 -2.32 -1.74 -27.02
N VAL A 18 -2.44 -2.77 -26.19
CA VAL A 18 -1.43 -3.83 -26.01
C VAL A 18 -1.99 -5.16 -26.48
N TYR A 19 -1.37 -5.71 -27.51
CA TYR A 19 -1.70 -7.02 -28.04
C TYR A 19 -0.68 -8.03 -27.53
N ILE A 20 -1.16 -9.12 -26.95
CA ILE A 20 -0.34 -10.18 -26.37
C ILE A 20 -0.70 -11.48 -27.10
N GLU A 21 0.23 -11.97 -27.87
CA GLU A 21 0.08 -13.22 -28.62
C GLU A 21 0.92 -14.31 -27.93
N THR A 22 0.27 -15.20 -27.21
CA THR A 22 0.95 -16.30 -26.51
C THR A 22 1.32 -17.41 -27.50
N GLU A 23 2.43 -18.07 -27.23
CA GLU A 23 2.88 -19.23 -28.03
C GLU A 23 1.76 -20.27 -28.12
N ASN A 24 1.46 -20.70 -29.37
CA ASN A 24 0.35 -21.63 -29.69
C ASN A 24 -1.02 -21.16 -29.11
N ARG A 25 -1.24 -19.87 -28.92
CA ARG A 25 -2.46 -19.27 -28.34
C ARG A 25 -2.84 -19.86 -26.99
N ARG A 26 -1.86 -20.29 -26.19
CA ARG A 26 -2.06 -20.90 -24.87
C ARG A 26 -2.71 -19.91 -23.90
N SER A 27 -3.66 -20.42 -23.12
CA SER A 27 -4.27 -19.65 -22.03
C SER A 27 -3.31 -19.46 -20.85
N ILE A 28 -3.39 -18.32 -20.18
CA ILE A 28 -2.62 -18.02 -18.97
C ILE A 28 -3.41 -18.55 -17.78
N THR A 29 -2.98 -19.68 -17.21
CA THR A 29 -3.67 -20.40 -16.14
C THR A 29 -2.90 -20.46 -14.82
N SER A 30 -1.64 -20.00 -14.80
CA SER A 30 -0.77 -20.03 -13.63
C SER A 30 -0.23 -18.64 -13.28
N LYS A 31 -0.06 -18.38 -11.99
CA LYS A 31 0.66 -17.21 -11.48
C LYS A 31 2.11 -17.50 -11.12
N GLU A 32 2.55 -18.76 -11.23
CA GLU A 32 3.94 -19.18 -11.01
C GLU A 32 4.67 -19.40 -12.32
N GLN A 33 4.02 -20.06 -13.29
CA GLN A 33 4.65 -20.46 -14.56
C GLN A 33 4.48 -19.39 -15.63
N TYR A 34 5.59 -18.98 -16.21
CA TYR A 34 5.59 -18.11 -17.38
C TYR A 34 5.31 -18.90 -18.66
N ILE A 35 4.61 -18.28 -19.58
CA ILE A 35 4.50 -18.74 -20.99
C ILE A 35 5.09 -17.68 -21.91
N ASN A 36 5.69 -18.12 -23.03
CA ASN A 36 6.25 -17.22 -24.01
C ASN A 36 5.14 -16.50 -24.78
N CYS A 37 5.39 -15.27 -25.14
CA CYS A 37 4.49 -14.45 -25.94
C CYS A 37 5.27 -13.40 -26.74
N THR A 38 4.60 -12.83 -27.72
CA THR A 38 4.96 -11.56 -28.34
C THR A 38 4.03 -10.49 -27.81
N LEU A 39 4.58 -9.33 -27.42
CA LEU A 39 3.80 -8.17 -27.00
C LEU A 39 3.97 -7.07 -28.04
N ILE A 40 2.85 -6.52 -28.53
CA ILE A 40 2.80 -5.39 -29.46
C ILE A 40 2.10 -4.24 -28.72
N TYR A 41 2.78 -3.11 -28.61
CA TYR A 41 2.27 -1.88 -28.03
C TYR A 41 1.99 -0.87 -29.14
N VAL A 42 0.78 -0.34 -29.18
CA VAL A 42 0.33 0.62 -30.19
C VAL A 42 -0.16 1.88 -29.50
N ASP A 43 0.43 3.02 -29.86
CA ASP A 43 0.11 4.35 -29.32
C ASP A 43 0.04 5.33 -30.50
N GLY A 44 -1.17 5.64 -30.92
CA GLY A 44 -1.42 6.35 -32.18
C GLY A 44 -0.89 5.60 -33.39
N GLU A 45 0.00 6.22 -34.13
CA GLU A 45 0.71 5.61 -35.26
C GLU A 45 1.97 4.82 -34.88
N SER A 46 2.41 4.98 -33.63
CA SER A 46 3.60 4.25 -33.12
C SER A 46 3.26 2.82 -32.79
N MET A 47 4.10 1.90 -33.25
CA MET A 47 3.97 0.48 -32.94
C MET A 47 5.33 -0.09 -32.54
N LEU A 48 5.39 -0.61 -31.31
CA LEU A 48 6.55 -1.29 -30.76
C LEU A 48 6.26 -2.78 -30.60
N ARG A 49 7.20 -3.63 -30.99
CA ARG A 49 7.06 -5.08 -30.93
C ARG A 49 8.16 -5.69 -30.07
N TYR A 50 7.77 -6.47 -29.07
CA TYR A 50 8.65 -7.12 -28.10
C TYR A 50 8.54 -8.63 -28.23
N GLU A 51 9.53 -9.22 -28.86
CA GLU A 51 9.66 -10.68 -29.04
C GLU A 51 10.24 -11.34 -27.79
N ASN A 52 10.08 -12.65 -27.67
CA ASN A 52 10.61 -13.44 -26.55
C ASN A 52 10.20 -12.90 -25.18
N THR A 53 9.05 -12.26 -25.12
CA THR A 53 8.44 -11.79 -23.89
C THR A 53 7.77 -12.96 -23.18
N GLN A 54 7.70 -12.90 -21.87
CA GLN A 54 7.06 -13.91 -21.05
C GLN A 54 5.91 -13.28 -20.23
N ILE A 55 4.84 -14.02 -20.08
CA ILE A 55 3.65 -13.58 -19.32
C ILE A 55 3.16 -14.67 -18.38
N ARG A 56 2.68 -14.28 -17.23
CA ARG A 56 1.99 -15.14 -16.26
C ARG A 56 0.91 -14.35 -15.50
N GLY A 57 0.05 -15.05 -14.80
CA GLY A 57 -0.86 -14.43 -13.84
C GLY A 57 -0.12 -13.77 -12.69
N ARG A 58 -0.80 -12.85 -12.00
CA ARG A 58 -0.34 -12.21 -10.75
C ARG A 58 -1.51 -11.89 -9.82
N GLY A 59 -1.16 -11.62 -8.56
CA GLY A 59 -2.08 -11.31 -7.47
C GLY A 59 -2.38 -12.53 -6.61
N ASN A 60 -2.96 -12.29 -5.45
CA ASN A 60 -3.44 -13.35 -4.56
C ASN A 60 -4.96 -13.45 -4.67
N SER A 61 -5.72 -12.68 -3.90
CA SER A 61 -7.19 -12.67 -3.95
C SER A 61 -7.72 -12.30 -5.34
N SER A 62 -7.12 -11.33 -6.02
CA SER A 62 -7.51 -10.92 -7.36
C SER A 62 -7.30 -12.01 -8.42
N TRP A 63 -6.28 -12.88 -8.28
CA TRP A 63 -6.10 -14.01 -9.18
C TRP A 63 -7.19 -15.07 -9.03
N TRP A 64 -7.59 -15.38 -7.79
CA TRP A 64 -8.57 -16.43 -7.53
C TRP A 64 -10.01 -15.96 -7.72
N ASN A 65 -10.33 -14.73 -7.33
CA ASN A 65 -11.71 -14.25 -7.20
C ASN A 65 -12.15 -13.29 -8.33
N ALA A 66 -11.26 -12.79 -9.16
CA ALA A 66 -11.62 -11.91 -10.27
C ALA A 66 -11.71 -12.66 -11.59
N ASP A 67 -12.71 -12.38 -12.41
CA ASP A 67 -12.81 -12.90 -13.78
C ASP A 67 -11.75 -12.24 -14.70
N LYS A 68 -11.56 -10.94 -14.54
CA LYS A 68 -10.52 -10.18 -15.23
C LYS A 68 -9.21 -10.32 -14.46
N LYS A 69 -8.28 -11.11 -14.99
CA LYS A 69 -7.02 -11.46 -14.33
C LYS A 69 -5.96 -10.39 -14.53
N SER A 70 -5.18 -10.11 -13.49
CA SER A 70 -3.96 -9.31 -13.59
C SER A 70 -2.79 -10.16 -14.08
N TYR A 71 -1.82 -9.53 -14.76
CA TYR A 71 -0.68 -10.22 -15.35
C TYR A 71 0.65 -9.61 -14.90
N ARG A 72 1.70 -10.44 -14.95
CA ARG A 72 3.09 -10.02 -14.90
C ARG A 72 3.74 -10.33 -16.24
N VAL A 73 4.28 -9.28 -16.85
CA VAL A 73 5.03 -9.36 -18.10
C VAL A 73 6.52 -9.27 -17.80
N LYS A 74 7.34 -10.07 -18.48
CA LYS A 74 8.78 -10.05 -18.38
C LYS A 74 9.39 -10.03 -19.78
N PHE A 75 9.99 -8.91 -20.16
CA PHE A 75 10.71 -8.75 -21.41
C PHE A 75 12.00 -9.57 -21.44
N ALA A 76 12.47 -9.94 -22.62
CA ALA A 76 13.75 -10.59 -22.81
C ALA A 76 14.90 -9.70 -22.33
N ASN A 77 14.83 -8.42 -22.64
CA ASN A 77 15.81 -7.41 -22.25
C ASN A 77 15.18 -6.39 -21.30
N LYS A 78 15.99 -5.50 -20.70
CA LYS A 78 15.49 -4.33 -19.99
C LYS A 78 14.91 -3.35 -21.01
N GLU A 79 13.67 -2.89 -20.77
CA GLU A 79 12.96 -1.99 -21.67
C GLU A 79 12.50 -0.75 -20.91
N ARG A 80 12.60 0.41 -21.54
CA ARG A 80 11.99 1.66 -21.06
C ARG A 80 10.53 1.73 -21.49
N PHE A 81 9.77 0.72 -21.10
CA PHE A 81 8.42 0.46 -21.62
C PHE A 81 7.45 1.63 -21.47
N LEU A 82 7.58 2.43 -20.42
CA LEU A 82 6.76 3.63 -20.19
C LEU A 82 7.46 4.94 -20.56
N GLY A 83 8.63 4.87 -21.16
CA GLY A 83 9.41 6.03 -21.59
C GLY A 83 10.58 6.39 -20.68
N GLU A 84 11.27 7.49 -21.00
CA GLU A 84 12.55 7.84 -20.38
C GLU A 84 12.48 8.21 -18.88
N GLY A 85 11.37 8.75 -18.44
CA GLY A 85 11.14 9.10 -17.02
C GLY A 85 11.10 7.89 -16.08
N PHE A 86 10.88 6.67 -16.62
CA PHE A 86 10.58 5.47 -15.86
C PHE A 86 11.74 4.48 -15.82
N ALA A 87 11.57 3.38 -15.10
CA ALA A 87 12.59 2.34 -14.97
C ALA A 87 12.90 1.66 -16.31
N ASN A 88 14.18 1.40 -16.56
CA ASN A 88 14.63 0.52 -17.65
C ASN A 88 14.67 -0.91 -17.11
N ALA A 89 13.55 -1.63 -17.16
CA ALA A 89 13.37 -2.88 -16.44
C ALA A 89 12.76 -4.00 -17.30
N LYS A 90 13.03 -5.26 -16.91
CA LYS A 90 12.43 -6.43 -17.59
C LYS A 90 10.99 -6.69 -17.16
N SER A 91 10.64 -6.43 -15.89
CA SER A 91 9.35 -6.85 -15.32
C SER A 91 8.42 -5.69 -15.09
N TRP A 92 7.17 -5.86 -15.55
CA TRP A 92 6.08 -4.90 -15.43
C TRP A 92 4.80 -5.59 -15.00
N THR A 93 3.93 -4.86 -14.29
CA THR A 93 2.63 -5.36 -13.86
C THR A 93 1.52 -4.78 -14.73
N PHE A 94 0.55 -5.62 -15.06
CA PHE A 94 -0.69 -5.23 -15.73
C PHE A 94 -1.82 -5.49 -14.74
N LEU A 95 -2.23 -4.41 -14.05
CA LEU A 95 -3.26 -4.45 -13.02
C LEU A 95 -4.64 -4.40 -13.68
N ALA A 96 -5.46 -5.40 -13.38
CA ALA A 96 -6.81 -5.48 -13.93
C ALA A 96 -7.78 -4.49 -13.28
N ASN A 97 -7.50 -4.05 -12.05
CA ASN A 97 -8.35 -3.19 -11.23
C ASN A 97 -9.83 -3.66 -11.19
N HIS A 98 -10.05 -4.99 -11.18
CA HIS A 98 -11.39 -5.57 -11.32
C HIS A 98 -12.31 -5.27 -10.15
N GLY A 99 -11.77 -5.24 -8.94
CA GLY A 99 -12.49 -4.89 -7.71
C GLY A 99 -12.77 -3.38 -7.56
N ASP A 100 -12.03 -2.56 -8.29
CA ASP A 100 -12.21 -1.11 -8.30
C ASP A 100 -13.05 -0.66 -9.51
N LYS A 101 -14.30 -0.30 -9.28
CA LYS A 101 -15.22 0.11 -10.34
C LYS A 101 -14.88 1.47 -10.95
N THR A 102 -14.05 2.27 -10.28
CA THR A 102 -13.47 3.48 -10.89
C THR A 102 -12.25 3.16 -11.75
N MET A 103 -11.56 2.04 -11.49
CA MET A 103 -10.30 1.59 -12.11
C MET A 103 -9.10 2.51 -11.85
N ILE A 104 -9.24 3.61 -11.10
CA ILE A 104 -8.22 4.66 -10.94
C ILE A 104 -7.63 4.77 -9.53
N ARG A 105 -8.13 4.04 -8.51
CA ARG A 105 -7.68 4.17 -7.11
C ARG A 105 -6.19 3.93 -6.92
N ASN A 106 -5.65 2.89 -7.57
CA ASN A 106 -4.20 2.64 -7.52
C ASN A 106 -3.40 3.79 -8.16
N ALA A 107 -3.82 4.29 -9.31
CA ALA A 107 -3.16 5.43 -9.97
C ALA A 107 -3.23 6.69 -9.11
N LEU A 108 -4.41 7.01 -8.55
CA LEU A 108 -4.61 8.14 -7.64
C LEU A 108 -3.71 8.05 -6.41
N THR A 109 -3.53 6.84 -5.86
CA THR A 109 -2.65 6.62 -4.70
C THR A 109 -1.17 6.83 -5.06
N TYR A 110 -0.76 6.45 -6.26
CA TYR A 110 0.61 6.73 -6.71
C TYR A 110 0.83 8.24 -6.91
N ASP A 111 -0.18 8.97 -7.36
CA ASP A 111 -0.15 10.43 -7.44
C ASP A 111 -0.12 11.06 -6.04
N LEU A 112 -0.89 10.53 -5.08
CA LEU A 112 -0.79 10.92 -3.67
C LEU A 112 0.64 10.75 -3.14
N GLY A 113 1.26 9.60 -3.36
CA GLY A 113 2.65 9.37 -2.95
C GLY A 113 3.63 10.40 -3.54
N ARG A 114 3.45 10.78 -4.82
CA ARG A 114 4.25 11.85 -5.46
C ARG A 114 4.01 13.20 -4.80
N PHE A 115 2.76 13.55 -4.52
CA PHE A 115 2.41 14.78 -3.80
C PHE A 115 3.04 14.83 -2.42
N MET A 116 3.11 13.69 -1.75
CA MET A 116 3.75 13.55 -0.44
C MET A 116 5.28 13.56 -0.50
N GLY A 117 5.88 13.50 -1.68
CA GLY A 117 7.35 13.45 -1.83
C GLY A 117 7.97 12.10 -1.47
N MET A 118 7.22 11.00 -1.54
CA MET A 118 7.77 9.67 -1.26
C MET A 118 8.87 9.29 -2.26
N LYS A 119 9.92 8.64 -1.78
CA LYS A 119 11.13 8.30 -2.55
C LYS A 119 10.84 7.46 -3.80
N PHE A 120 9.88 6.56 -3.72
CA PHE A 120 9.41 5.78 -4.86
C PHE A 120 7.88 5.77 -4.93
N CYS A 121 7.36 6.09 -6.11
CA CYS A 121 5.94 5.99 -6.44
C CYS A 121 5.82 5.24 -7.76
N PRO A 122 5.09 4.11 -7.81
CA PRO A 122 4.94 3.35 -9.05
C PRO A 122 4.33 4.18 -10.17
N ALA A 123 4.71 3.88 -11.40
CA ALA A 123 4.08 4.45 -12.57
C ALA A 123 2.66 3.90 -12.74
N ALA A 124 1.79 4.66 -13.40
CA ALA A 124 0.49 4.20 -13.85
C ALA A 124 0.24 4.67 -15.28
N ARG A 125 0.05 3.73 -16.21
CA ARG A 125 -0.39 4.01 -17.57
C ARG A 125 -1.53 3.08 -17.95
N PHE A 126 -2.66 3.64 -18.32
CA PHE A 126 -3.79 2.83 -18.77
C PHE A 126 -3.61 2.39 -20.21
N VAL A 127 -4.06 1.17 -20.49
CA VAL A 127 -3.99 0.55 -21.82
C VAL A 127 -5.18 -0.38 -22.02
N ASP A 128 -5.59 -0.57 -23.27
CA ASP A 128 -6.45 -1.66 -23.68
C ASP A 128 -5.64 -2.94 -23.92
N VAL A 129 -6.02 -4.04 -23.33
CA VAL A 129 -5.32 -5.32 -23.51
C VAL A 129 -6.14 -6.27 -24.38
N TYR A 130 -5.47 -6.82 -25.38
CA TYR A 130 -5.95 -7.91 -26.23
C TYR A 130 -5.06 -9.14 -26.03
N LEU A 131 -5.64 -10.26 -25.64
CA LEU A 131 -4.92 -11.52 -25.46
C LEU A 131 -5.37 -12.51 -26.52
N ASN A 132 -4.46 -12.91 -27.40
CA ASN A 132 -4.74 -13.81 -28.52
C ASN A 132 -5.94 -13.34 -29.38
N GLY A 133 -6.06 -12.02 -29.60
CA GLY A 133 -7.14 -11.40 -30.34
C GLY A 133 -8.42 -11.13 -29.53
N ASP A 134 -8.54 -11.61 -28.29
CA ASP A 134 -9.69 -11.33 -27.43
C ASP A 134 -9.45 -10.10 -26.56
N TYR A 135 -10.36 -9.12 -26.59
CA TYR A 135 -10.30 -7.93 -25.75
C TYR A 135 -10.46 -8.31 -24.26
N ARG A 136 -9.48 -7.94 -23.46
CA ARG A 136 -9.45 -8.25 -22.02
C ARG A 136 -9.87 -7.08 -21.13
N GLY A 137 -10.06 -5.89 -21.70
CA GLY A 137 -10.44 -4.70 -20.98
C GLY A 137 -9.31 -3.70 -20.78
N THR A 138 -9.61 -2.65 -20.03
CA THR A 138 -8.67 -1.62 -19.59
C THR A 138 -7.77 -2.14 -18.50
N TYR A 139 -6.46 -2.01 -18.64
CA TYR A 139 -5.46 -2.36 -17.64
C TYR A 139 -4.63 -1.16 -17.25
N GLN A 140 -4.11 -1.17 -16.06
CA GLN A 140 -3.08 -0.23 -15.62
C GLN A 140 -1.72 -0.93 -15.67
N ILE A 141 -0.81 -0.45 -16.53
CA ILE A 141 0.59 -0.86 -16.47
C ILE A 141 1.25 -0.11 -15.32
N SER A 142 1.97 -0.82 -14.48
CA SER A 142 2.66 -0.26 -13.33
C SER A 142 4.02 -0.90 -13.11
N ASP A 143 4.88 -0.20 -12.39
CA ASP A 143 6.12 -0.76 -11.91
C ASP A 143 5.88 -2.01 -11.05
N GLN A 144 6.81 -2.93 -11.10
CA GLN A 144 6.93 -3.96 -10.07
C GLN A 144 7.68 -3.35 -8.87
N VAL A 145 7.15 -3.49 -7.67
CA VAL A 145 7.91 -3.13 -6.46
C VAL A 145 9.07 -4.10 -6.33
N GLN A 146 10.27 -3.62 -6.58
CA GLN A 146 11.51 -4.38 -6.57
C GLN A 146 12.71 -3.45 -6.44
N VAL A 147 13.84 -3.98 -5.98
CA VAL A 147 15.12 -3.27 -6.01
C VAL A 147 15.54 -3.07 -7.46
N HIS A 148 15.65 -1.83 -7.87
CA HIS A 148 16.04 -1.42 -9.21
C HIS A 148 16.21 0.10 -9.28
N LYS A 149 17.10 0.61 -10.15
CA LYS A 149 17.22 2.04 -10.46
C LYS A 149 15.87 2.62 -10.93
N LYS A 150 15.45 3.75 -10.37
CA LYS A 150 14.12 4.40 -10.54
C LYS A 150 12.95 3.59 -9.97
N ARG A 151 13.21 2.64 -9.07
CA ARG A 151 12.25 1.95 -8.21
C ARG A 151 12.75 2.04 -6.77
N ILE A 152 12.84 0.93 -6.04
CA ILE A 152 13.51 0.92 -4.74
C ILE A 152 15.03 0.93 -5.01
N GLU A 153 15.67 2.08 -4.76
CA GLU A 153 17.09 2.30 -5.06
C GLU A 153 17.94 1.97 -3.83
N VAL A 154 18.14 0.69 -3.58
CA VAL A 154 19.07 0.15 -2.59
C VAL A 154 20.03 -0.84 -3.27
N SER A 155 21.13 -1.21 -2.61
CA SER A 155 22.08 -2.19 -3.13
C SER A 155 21.39 -3.51 -3.49
N GLU A 156 21.61 -4.01 -4.70
CA GLU A 156 21.12 -5.34 -5.10
C GLU A 156 21.76 -6.45 -4.25
N GLU A 157 22.98 -6.24 -3.78
CA GLU A 157 23.74 -7.23 -2.99
C GLU A 157 23.44 -7.15 -1.50
N ASN A 158 23.49 -5.94 -0.91
CA ASN A 158 23.41 -5.75 0.55
C ASN A 158 22.09 -5.11 1.00
N GLY A 159 21.31 -4.57 0.08
CA GLY A 159 20.03 -3.96 0.39
C GLY A 159 18.93 -4.98 0.65
N TRP A 160 18.00 -4.64 1.52
CA TRP A 160 16.83 -5.46 1.84
C TRP A 160 15.56 -4.83 1.29
N LEU A 161 14.68 -5.67 0.79
CA LEU A 161 13.30 -5.32 0.48
C LEU A 161 12.39 -6.41 1.05
N LEU A 162 11.51 -6.03 1.92
CA LEU A 162 10.59 -6.89 2.64
C LEU A 162 9.14 -6.49 2.32
N GLU A 163 8.24 -7.43 2.38
CA GLU A 163 6.80 -7.18 2.31
C GLU A 163 6.10 -7.89 3.47
N VAL A 164 5.28 -7.16 4.23
CA VAL A 164 4.37 -7.76 5.22
C VAL A 164 3.27 -8.48 4.48
N VAL A 165 3.11 -9.76 4.75
CA VAL A 165 2.11 -10.62 4.08
C VAL A 165 1.15 -11.24 5.09
N ASN A 166 0.02 -11.71 4.60
CA ASN A 166 -0.92 -12.42 5.46
C ASN A 166 -0.47 -13.88 5.73
N GLU A 167 -1.07 -14.51 6.71
CA GLU A 167 -0.78 -15.86 7.18
C GLU A 167 -1.00 -16.95 6.12
N ASN A 168 -1.76 -16.66 5.07
CA ASN A 168 -2.01 -17.60 3.98
C ASN A 168 -1.03 -17.43 2.81
N SER A 169 -0.07 -16.50 2.93
CA SER A 169 0.91 -16.27 1.87
C SER A 169 1.81 -17.50 1.70
N LYS A 170 2.02 -17.88 0.44
CA LYS A 170 2.96 -18.92 0.03
C LYS A 170 4.20 -18.33 -0.67
N GLU A 171 4.37 -17.02 -0.59
CA GLU A 171 5.47 -16.32 -1.24
C GLU A 171 6.76 -16.48 -0.43
N ALA A 172 7.54 -17.51 -0.74
CA ALA A 172 8.85 -17.72 -0.14
C ALA A 172 9.88 -16.70 -0.67
N PRO A 173 10.96 -16.43 0.11
CA PRO A 173 11.23 -16.93 1.44
C PRO A 173 10.47 -16.14 2.52
N LEU A 174 9.88 -16.87 3.47
CA LEU A 174 9.10 -16.30 4.58
C LEU A 174 9.92 -16.22 5.86
N ILE A 175 9.71 -15.16 6.62
CA ILE A 175 10.13 -15.02 8.02
C ILE A 175 8.89 -14.67 8.85
N THR A 176 8.67 -15.39 9.94
CA THR A 176 7.65 -15.06 10.93
C THR A 176 8.34 -14.65 12.22
N THR A 177 8.01 -13.48 12.73
CA THR A 177 8.55 -13.00 14.00
C THR A 177 7.84 -13.66 15.19
N THR A 178 8.53 -13.78 16.31
CA THR A 178 7.99 -14.46 17.49
C THR A 178 7.24 -13.52 18.44
N ARG A 179 7.55 -12.22 18.40
CA ARG A 179 6.95 -11.24 19.34
C ARG A 179 5.50 -10.94 19.01
N TYR A 180 5.25 -10.54 17.76
CA TYR A 180 3.92 -10.17 17.28
C TYR A 180 3.32 -11.16 16.28
N GLY A 181 4.11 -12.13 15.81
CA GLY A 181 3.66 -13.12 14.82
C GLY A 181 3.54 -12.53 13.42
N ILE A 182 4.24 -11.44 13.12
CA ILE A 182 4.19 -10.80 11.80
C ILE A 182 4.93 -11.67 10.80
N MET A 183 4.29 -11.89 9.65
CA MET A 183 4.87 -12.65 8.55
C MET A 183 5.39 -11.70 7.47
N TYR A 184 6.64 -11.89 7.09
CA TYR A 184 7.33 -11.12 6.06
C TYR A 184 7.79 -12.05 4.95
N THR A 185 7.72 -11.59 3.69
CA THR A 185 8.46 -12.20 2.59
C THR A 185 9.65 -11.32 2.21
N ILE A 186 10.80 -11.95 1.94
CA ILE A 186 12.00 -11.26 1.49
C ILE A 186 11.93 -11.14 -0.03
N LYS A 187 11.83 -9.92 -0.56
CA LYS A 187 11.81 -9.63 -2.01
C LYS A 187 13.21 -9.34 -2.56
N ASN A 188 14.11 -8.87 -1.70
CA ASN A 188 15.54 -8.72 -1.96
C ASN A 188 16.31 -8.99 -0.66
N PRO A 189 17.45 -9.68 -0.67
CA PRO A 189 18.01 -10.37 -1.85
C PRO A 189 17.07 -11.46 -2.36
N LYS A 190 17.15 -11.76 -3.67
CA LYS A 190 16.40 -12.87 -4.27
C LYS A 190 16.89 -14.21 -3.73
N ASP A 191 16.06 -15.27 -3.87
CA ASP A 191 16.36 -16.60 -3.35
C ASP A 191 17.77 -17.11 -3.73
N GLU A 192 18.16 -16.90 -4.99
CA GLU A 192 19.48 -17.32 -5.46
C GLU A 192 20.66 -16.64 -4.75
N ASN A 193 20.44 -15.45 -4.16
CA ASN A 193 21.44 -14.64 -3.46
C ASN A 193 21.20 -14.57 -1.94
N LEU A 194 20.13 -15.18 -1.46
CA LEU A 194 19.74 -15.16 -0.06
C LEU A 194 20.49 -16.27 0.71
N THR A 195 21.68 -15.93 1.19
CA THR A 195 22.45 -16.84 2.07
C THR A 195 21.76 -16.99 3.43
N LEU A 196 22.08 -18.09 4.13
CA LEU A 196 21.60 -18.32 5.50
C LEU A 196 21.95 -17.15 6.43
N ASN A 197 23.17 -16.60 6.32
CA ASN A 197 23.61 -15.47 7.14
C ASN A 197 22.77 -14.21 6.87
N LYS A 198 22.48 -13.88 5.62
CA LYS A 198 21.60 -12.76 5.26
C LYS A 198 20.19 -12.96 5.82
N ARG A 199 19.65 -14.17 5.73
CA ARG A 199 18.33 -14.49 6.29
C ARG A 199 18.30 -14.35 7.82
N ILE A 200 19.36 -14.80 8.49
CA ILE A 200 19.53 -14.63 9.95
C ILE A 200 19.60 -13.14 10.31
N ALA A 201 20.38 -12.35 9.58
CA ALA A 201 20.51 -10.90 9.79
C ALA A 201 19.17 -10.16 9.65
N VAL A 202 18.42 -10.45 8.59
CA VAL A 202 17.05 -9.89 8.40
C VAL A 202 16.14 -10.28 9.58
N GLY A 203 16.12 -11.56 9.96
CA GLY A 203 15.31 -12.03 11.07
C GLY A 203 15.71 -11.42 12.42
N GLN A 204 17.02 -11.19 12.64
CA GLN A 204 17.50 -10.54 13.85
C GLN A 204 17.11 -9.07 13.89
N TRP A 205 17.23 -8.36 12.75
CA TRP A 205 16.81 -6.96 12.66
C TRP A 205 15.31 -6.82 12.95
N LEU A 206 14.46 -7.66 12.36
CA LEU A 206 13.02 -7.66 12.60
C LEU A 206 12.68 -7.90 14.08
N ARG A 207 13.35 -8.83 14.73
CA ARG A 207 13.21 -9.06 16.19
C ARG A 207 13.61 -7.82 16.99
N ASN A 208 14.75 -7.21 16.65
CA ASN A 208 15.23 -6.00 17.35
C ASN A 208 14.24 -4.84 17.19
N PHE A 209 13.67 -4.67 16.01
CA PHE A 209 12.63 -3.65 15.75
C PHE A 209 11.38 -3.91 16.60
N GLU A 210 10.85 -5.14 16.60
CA GLU A 210 9.68 -5.47 17.40
C GLU A 210 9.92 -5.35 18.91
N GLU A 211 11.10 -5.75 19.39
CA GLU A 211 11.49 -5.55 20.79
C GLU A 211 11.67 -4.08 21.16
N ALA A 212 12.23 -3.27 20.26
CA ALA A 212 12.32 -1.81 20.47
C ALA A 212 10.92 -1.17 20.59
N VAL A 213 9.98 -1.58 19.73
CA VAL A 213 8.57 -1.14 19.81
C VAL A 213 7.91 -1.61 21.10
N ALA A 214 8.20 -2.82 21.57
CA ALA A 214 7.58 -3.39 22.76
C ALA A 214 8.18 -2.89 24.07
N SER A 215 9.40 -2.37 24.05
CA SER A 215 10.18 -2.01 25.26
C SER A 215 9.56 -0.85 26.03
N ASP A 216 9.98 -0.70 27.29
CA ASP A 216 9.65 0.47 28.11
C ASP A 216 10.32 1.75 27.58
N HIS A 217 11.33 1.62 26.75
CA HIS A 217 12.06 2.73 26.12
C HIS A 217 11.58 3.02 24.70
N PHE A 218 10.44 2.51 24.26
CA PHE A 218 10.00 2.62 22.87
C PHE A 218 9.90 4.07 22.36
N MET A 219 9.61 5.03 23.22
CA MET A 219 9.53 6.46 22.89
C MET A 219 10.90 7.16 22.83
N ASP A 220 11.95 6.52 23.32
CA ASP A 220 13.30 7.09 23.33
C ASP A 220 13.86 7.10 21.89
N PRO A 221 14.27 8.26 21.34
CA PRO A 221 14.72 8.34 19.95
C PRO A 221 16.01 7.59 19.65
N GLN A 222 16.81 7.22 20.68
CA GLN A 222 18.07 6.52 20.52
C GLN A 222 17.99 5.03 20.88
N ARG A 223 17.04 4.61 21.71
CA ARG A 223 16.90 3.23 22.19
C ARG A 223 15.60 2.56 21.79
N GLY A 224 14.61 3.35 21.37
CA GLY A 224 13.32 2.88 20.86
C GLY A 224 13.35 2.62 19.36
N TYR A 225 12.15 2.44 18.79
CA TYR A 225 11.96 2.11 17.37
C TYR A 225 12.51 3.21 16.42
N ARG A 226 12.52 4.48 16.85
CA ARG A 226 13.00 5.61 16.04
C ARG A 226 14.49 5.54 15.71
N ALA A 227 15.27 4.82 16.50
CA ALA A 227 16.66 4.54 16.18
C ALA A 227 16.82 3.61 14.96
N LEU A 228 15.82 2.81 14.65
CA LEU A 228 15.85 1.74 13.65
C LEU A 228 15.14 2.08 12.33
N VAL A 229 14.28 3.12 12.32
CA VAL A 229 13.45 3.47 11.16
C VAL A 229 13.72 4.89 10.69
N ASP A 230 13.55 5.13 9.40
CA ASP A 230 13.47 6.48 8.86
C ASP A 230 12.13 7.09 9.26
N GLU A 231 12.19 8.17 10.05
CA GLU A 231 11.03 8.79 10.67
C GLU A 231 10.09 9.41 9.63
N GLU A 232 10.65 10.05 8.60
CA GLU A 232 9.88 10.68 7.53
C GLU A 232 9.13 9.65 6.69
N ASP A 233 9.80 8.58 6.28
CA ASP A 233 9.19 7.52 5.47
C ASP A 233 8.11 6.75 6.26
N LEU A 234 8.34 6.52 7.56
CA LEU A 234 7.33 5.90 8.43
C LEU A 234 6.06 6.78 8.52
N ILE A 235 6.22 8.08 8.76
CA ILE A 235 5.11 9.03 8.85
C ILE A 235 4.41 9.17 7.49
N ASN A 236 5.15 9.29 6.39
CA ASN A 236 4.58 9.38 5.06
C ASN A 236 3.77 8.13 4.69
N TRP A 237 4.31 6.92 4.95
CA TRP A 237 3.57 5.69 4.73
C TRP A 237 2.27 5.66 5.55
N TYR A 238 2.35 5.96 6.85
CA TYR A 238 1.20 5.87 7.74
C TYR A 238 0.12 6.91 7.39
N VAL A 239 0.50 8.18 7.23
CA VAL A 239 -0.44 9.26 6.87
C VAL A 239 -1.05 9.02 5.49
N GLY A 240 -0.26 8.53 4.52
CA GLY A 240 -0.75 8.15 3.20
C GLY A 240 -1.79 7.02 3.26
N ALA A 241 -1.54 6.01 4.07
CA ALA A 241 -2.50 4.91 4.29
C ALA A 241 -3.80 5.41 4.94
N GLU A 242 -3.73 6.34 5.91
CA GLU A 242 -4.89 6.97 6.54
C GLU A 242 -5.68 7.85 5.55
N ILE A 243 -5.01 8.65 4.72
CA ILE A 243 -5.65 9.47 3.68
C ILE A 243 -6.45 8.59 2.72
N THR A 244 -5.94 7.44 2.36
CA THR A 244 -6.64 6.49 1.49
C THR A 244 -7.77 5.74 2.20
N GLY A 245 -7.76 5.69 3.54
CA GLY A 245 -8.72 4.93 4.33
C GLY A 245 -8.72 3.45 3.96
N ASN A 246 -7.55 2.88 3.63
CA ASN A 246 -7.45 1.49 3.19
C ASN A 246 -7.44 0.54 4.38
N ILE A 247 -8.49 -0.23 4.52
CA ILE A 247 -8.63 -1.25 5.58
C ILE A 247 -7.63 -2.40 5.44
N ASP A 248 -7.01 -2.56 4.27
CA ASP A 248 -6.04 -3.62 3.99
C ASP A 248 -4.58 -3.13 4.09
N ALA A 249 -4.39 -1.87 4.50
CA ALA A 249 -3.08 -1.22 4.55
C ALA A 249 -2.07 -1.86 5.53
N LEU A 250 -2.51 -2.79 6.38
CA LEU A 250 -1.65 -3.54 7.30
C LEU A 250 -1.13 -4.86 6.72
N TYR A 251 -1.42 -5.11 5.44
CA TYR A 251 -0.75 -6.08 4.57
C TYR A 251 -0.14 -5.35 3.38
N SER A 252 0.69 -6.02 2.62
CA SER A 252 1.41 -5.44 1.48
C SER A 252 2.22 -4.18 1.83
N ILE A 253 2.65 -4.07 3.11
CA ILE A 253 3.56 -3.02 3.55
C ILE A 253 4.96 -3.38 3.07
N TYR A 254 5.51 -2.52 2.23
CA TYR A 254 6.90 -2.65 1.81
C TYR A 254 7.82 -1.89 2.75
N MET A 255 8.92 -2.54 3.12
CA MET A 255 9.98 -2.00 3.97
C MET A 255 11.31 -2.30 3.31
N TYR A 256 12.22 -1.32 3.29
CA TYR A 256 13.51 -1.51 2.64
C TYR A 256 14.62 -0.74 3.37
N LYS A 257 15.86 -1.21 3.23
CA LYS A 257 17.06 -0.53 3.75
C LYS A 257 18.28 -0.83 2.90
N ASP A 258 19.24 0.09 2.87
CA ASP A 258 20.49 -0.05 2.10
C ASP A 258 21.67 -0.41 3.00
N GLY A 259 21.90 -1.72 3.16
CA GLY A 259 22.99 -2.23 4.00
C GLY A 259 22.67 -2.27 5.51
N ASP A 260 23.70 -2.55 6.32
CA ASP A 260 23.52 -2.83 7.74
C ASP A 260 23.35 -1.55 8.58
N ASP A 261 24.02 -0.47 8.19
CA ASP A 261 24.06 0.80 8.94
C ASP A 261 22.90 1.75 8.61
N ASP A 262 22.11 1.45 7.57
CA ASP A 262 20.97 2.26 7.17
C ASP A 262 19.74 2.00 8.05
N LYS A 263 18.86 3.00 8.14
CA LYS A 263 17.55 2.86 8.76
C LYS A 263 16.56 2.17 7.84
N MET A 264 15.54 1.54 8.40
CA MET A 264 14.45 0.94 7.62
C MET A 264 13.50 2.03 7.12
N HIS A 265 13.29 2.07 5.81
CA HIS A 265 12.34 2.91 5.11
C HIS A 265 11.01 2.19 4.90
N PHE A 266 9.91 2.94 4.82
CA PHE A 266 8.57 2.44 4.54
C PHE A 266 8.06 2.96 3.20
N GLY A 267 7.41 2.10 2.43
CA GLY A 267 6.83 2.46 1.14
C GLY A 267 7.33 1.57 -0.01
N PRO A 268 6.77 1.80 -1.21
CA PRO A 268 5.75 2.79 -1.58
C PRO A 268 4.36 2.47 -1.04
N LEU A 269 3.41 3.39 -1.20
CA LEU A 269 1.99 3.06 -1.08
C LEU A 269 1.62 2.07 -2.20
N TRP A 270 1.06 0.92 -1.82
CA TRP A 270 0.82 -0.19 -2.74
C TRP A 270 -0.44 -0.97 -2.36
N ASP A 271 -1.14 -1.52 -3.36
CA ASP A 271 -2.31 -2.40 -3.20
C ASP A 271 -3.50 -1.71 -2.50
N LEU A 272 -3.81 -0.49 -2.93
CA LEU A 272 -4.81 0.37 -2.29
C LEU A 272 -6.14 0.44 -3.08
N ASP A 273 -6.48 -0.61 -3.81
CA ASP A 273 -7.74 -0.69 -4.57
C ASP A 273 -8.99 -0.85 -3.67
N LEU A 274 -8.81 -1.28 -2.42
CA LEU A 274 -9.86 -1.29 -1.38
C LEU A 274 -9.94 0.03 -0.59
N GLY A 275 -9.03 0.97 -0.82
CA GLY A 275 -9.07 2.31 -0.25
C GLY A 275 -10.19 3.19 -0.80
N TYR A 276 -10.27 4.41 -0.28
CA TYR A 276 -11.24 5.42 -0.71
C TYR A 276 -12.68 4.90 -0.68
N ASP A 277 -13.07 4.26 0.43
CA ASP A 277 -14.38 3.65 0.66
C ASP A 277 -14.76 2.55 -0.37
N ASN A 278 -13.79 1.88 -0.96
CA ASN A 278 -14.05 0.74 -1.85
C ASN A 278 -14.09 -0.61 -1.13
N SER A 279 -14.23 -0.63 0.19
CA SER A 279 -14.36 -1.85 0.95
C SER A 279 -15.82 -2.23 1.21
N SER A 280 -16.11 -3.54 1.25
CA SER A 280 -17.40 -4.07 1.70
C SER A 280 -17.65 -3.84 3.19
N GLU A 281 -16.61 -3.62 3.94
CA GLU A 281 -16.69 -3.17 5.33
C GLU A 281 -16.82 -1.66 5.32
N ARG A 282 -17.96 -1.18 5.77
CA ARG A 282 -18.23 0.26 5.85
C ARG A 282 -17.23 0.93 6.77
N SER A 283 -16.31 1.65 6.16
CA SER A 283 -15.18 2.25 6.84
C SER A 283 -15.13 3.76 6.75
N LEU A 284 -16.19 4.37 6.23
CA LEU A 284 -16.31 5.81 6.18
C LEU A 284 -15.98 6.41 7.55
N LEU A 285 -15.05 7.34 7.57
CA LEU A 285 -14.71 8.16 8.71
C LEU A 285 -14.11 7.39 9.90
N ARG A 286 -13.15 6.50 9.65
CA ARG A 286 -12.38 5.85 10.71
C ARG A 286 -10.90 5.94 10.41
N GLN A 287 -10.10 6.19 11.45
CA GLN A 287 -8.66 5.98 11.39
C GLN A 287 -8.34 4.49 11.36
N MET A 288 -7.20 4.10 10.79
CA MET A 288 -6.73 2.70 10.87
C MET A 288 -6.67 2.20 12.30
N GLU A 289 -6.26 3.04 13.24
CA GLU A 289 -6.26 2.70 14.67
C GLU A 289 -7.64 2.27 15.17
N ALA A 290 -8.72 2.88 14.69
CA ALA A 290 -10.08 2.50 15.07
C ALA A 290 -10.55 1.16 14.47
N TYR A 291 -9.87 0.67 13.45
CA TYR A 291 -10.04 -0.68 12.93
C TYR A 291 -9.27 -1.72 13.72
N LEU A 292 -8.25 -1.27 14.44
CA LEU A 292 -7.35 -2.08 15.19
C LEU A 292 -8.09 -2.69 16.38
N GLY A 293 -8.45 -3.87 16.33
CA GLY A 293 -9.26 -4.60 17.31
C GLY A 293 -10.43 -5.33 16.69
N LEU A 294 -10.74 -5.06 15.42
CA LEU A 294 -11.77 -5.80 14.70
C LEU A 294 -11.21 -7.03 13.98
N ARG A 295 -9.90 -7.10 13.69
CA ARG A 295 -9.30 -8.16 12.86
C ARG A 295 -8.09 -8.86 13.46
N ASP A 296 -7.55 -8.40 14.60
CA ASP A 296 -6.37 -8.97 15.28
C ASP A 296 -5.17 -9.22 14.33
N ARG A 297 -4.92 -8.28 13.41
CA ARG A 297 -3.79 -8.40 12.47
C ARG A 297 -2.48 -8.17 13.22
N PRO A 298 -1.46 -9.00 13.00
CA PRO A 298 -0.22 -8.90 13.77
C PRO A 298 0.45 -7.51 13.72
N PHE A 299 0.48 -6.84 12.54
CA PHE A 299 1.09 -5.52 12.40
C PHE A 299 0.28 -4.40 13.08
N GLU A 300 -1.01 -4.61 13.37
CA GLU A 300 -1.84 -3.69 14.14
C GLU A 300 -1.19 -3.35 15.48
N LYS A 301 -0.62 -4.33 16.16
CA LYS A 301 0.01 -4.17 17.48
C LYS A 301 1.16 -3.16 17.45
N ILE A 302 1.90 -3.12 16.35
CA ILE A 302 2.94 -2.09 16.12
C ILE A 302 2.28 -0.72 16.04
N VAL A 303 1.31 -0.53 15.14
CA VAL A 303 0.65 0.77 14.95
C VAL A 303 -0.02 1.25 16.24
N GLN A 304 -0.72 0.38 16.97
CA GLN A 304 -1.30 0.70 18.29
C GLN A 304 -0.26 1.20 19.29
N ARG A 305 0.94 0.61 19.26
CA ARG A 305 2.03 1.03 20.13
C ARG A 305 2.62 2.36 19.69
N LEU A 306 2.81 2.60 18.39
CA LEU A 306 3.29 3.87 17.85
C LEU A 306 2.37 5.03 18.26
N TRP A 307 1.06 4.85 18.24
CA TRP A 307 0.10 5.87 18.68
C TRP A 307 0.17 6.22 20.16
N LYS A 308 0.86 5.42 20.99
CA LYS A 308 1.16 5.77 22.40
C LYS A 308 2.40 6.65 22.53
N ASP A 309 3.13 6.88 21.45
CA ASP A 309 4.24 7.84 21.42
C ASP A 309 3.72 9.22 21.02
N PRO A 310 3.76 10.23 21.92
CA PRO A 310 3.31 11.59 21.63
C PRO A 310 4.04 12.20 20.42
N TRP A 311 5.31 11.84 20.22
CA TRP A 311 6.05 12.26 19.04
C TRP A 311 5.40 11.76 17.75
N PHE A 312 5.04 10.48 17.70
CA PHE A 312 4.41 9.89 16.50
C PHE A 312 3.05 10.55 16.21
N ALA A 313 2.22 10.73 17.25
CA ALA A 313 0.92 11.37 17.12
C ALA A 313 1.06 12.81 16.60
N GLN A 314 2.00 13.59 17.17
CA GLN A 314 2.27 14.97 16.72
C GLN A 314 2.80 14.99 15.29
N ALA A 315 3.79 14.15 14.96
CA ALA A 315 4.37 14.09 13.62
C ALA A 315 3.34 13.72 12.53
N CYS A 316 2.42 12.79 12.83
CA CYS A 316 1.32 12.45 11.92
C CYS A 316 0.36 13.63 11.72
N ASN A 317 -0.02 14.32 12.79
CA ASN A 317 -0.88 15.51 12.72
C ASN A 317 -0.22 16.62 11.91
N ASP A 318 1.04 16.96 12.20
CA ASP A 318 1.76 18.03 11.53
C ASP A 318 1.94 17.72 10.04
N ARG A 319 2.24 16.45 9.71
CA ARG A 319 2.35 16.02 8.33
C ARG A 319 1.03 16.14 7.58
N LEU A 320 -0.07 15.68 8.16
CA LEU A 320 -1.39 15.82 7.55
C LEU A 320 -1.75 17.29 7.34
N GLN A 321 -1.53 18.15 8.35
CA GLN A 321 -1.80 19.58 8.25
C GLN A 321 -0.97 20.23 7.14
N GLN A 322 0.33 19.92 7.06
CA GLN A 322 1.21 20.40 5.99
C GLN A 322 0.68 20.01 4.60
N LEU A 323 0.24 18.76 4.43
CA LEU A 323 -0.32 18.31 3.16
C LEU A 323 -1.61 19.04 2.80
N VAL A 324 -2.49 19.28 3.78
CA VAL A 324 -3.74 20.02 3.57
C VAL A 324 -3.45 21.49 3.22
N ASP A 325 -2.53 22.14 3.91
CA ASP A 325 -2.12 23.52 3.64
C ASP A 325 -1.49 23.65 2.24
N ASN A 326 -0.84 22.59 1.75
CA ASN A 326 -0.33 22.47 0.39
C ASN A 326 -1.39 22.11 -0.66
N GLY A 327 -2.67 22.04 -0.27
CA GLY A 327 -3.78 21.82 -1.20
C GLY A 327 -4.09 20.35 -1.52
N LEU A 328 -3.80 19.41 -0.62
CA LEU A 328 -4.01 17.96 -0.79
C LEU A 328 -5.39 17.62 -1.36
N GLN A 329 -6.46 18.18 -0.78
CA GLN A 329 -7.83 17.86 -1.20
C GLN A 329 -8.07 18.26 -2.65
N GLN A 330 -7.69 19.49 -3.03
CA GLN A 330 -7.84 19.99 -4.40
C GLN A 330 -6.98 19.20 -5.38
N TYR A 331 -5.76 18.83 -4.97
CA TYR A 331 -4.87 17.99 -5.76
C TYR A 331 -5.55 16.65 -6.10
N LEU A 332 -6.05 15.93 -5.10
CA LEU A 332 -6.71 14.64 -5.30
C LEU A 332 -7.96 14.77 -6.19
N LEU A 333 -8.81 15.77 -5.96
CA LEU A 333 -10.01 15.99 -6.75
C LEU A 333 -9.68 16.28 -8.23
N SER A 334 -8.67 17.10 -8.50
CA SER A 334 -8.23 17.39 -9.87
C SER A 334 -7.61 16.17 -10.56
N HIS A 335 -6.86 15.33 -9.82
CA HIS A 335 -6.29 14.09 -10.36
C HIS A 335 -7.37 13.04 -10.64
N ILE A 336 -8.41 12.95 -9.82
CA ILE A 336 -9.59 12.11 -10.12
C ILE A 336 -10.21 12.52 -11.47
N ASP A 337 -10.39 13.82 -11.72
CA ASP A 337 -10.93 14.29 -12.98
C ASP A 337 -10.01 14.02 -14.17
N SER A 338 -8.72 14.24 -14.00
CA SER A 338 -7.71 13.91 -15.02
C SER A 338 -7.71 12.42 -15.37
N LEU A 339 -7.65 11.54 -14.35
CA LEU A 339 -7.64 10.10 -14.54
C LEU A 339 -8.96 9.60 -15.15
N ARG A 340 -10.11 10.14 -14.71
CA ARG A 340 -11.42 9.87 -15.31
C ARG A 340 -11.42 10.22 -16.80
N SER A 341 -10.90 11.38 -17.14
CA SER A 341 -10.87 11.86 -18.53
C SER A 341 -9.94 10.99 -19.39
N ALA A 342 -8.79 10.59 -18.84
CA ALA A 342 -7.80 9.77 -19.53
C ALA A 342 -8.29 8.36 -19.92
N ILE A 343 -9.36 7.85 -19.29
CA ILE A 343 -9.90 6.51 -19.59
C ILE A 343 -11.36 6.55 -20.03
N TRP A 344 -11.82 7.67 -20.53
CA TRP A 344 -13.26 7.88 -20.78
C TRP A 344 -13.86 6.90 -21.80
N GLN A 345 -13.16 6.63 -22.90
CA GLN A 345 -13.64 5.68 -23.91
C GLN A 345 -13.37 4.24 -23.49
N THR A 346 -12.14 3.98 -23.03
CA THR A 346 -11.73 2.61 -22.67
C THR A 346 -12.56 2.05 -21.53
N GLN A 347 -12.97 2.86 -20.53
CA GLN A 347 -13.83 2.40 -19.45
C GLN A 347 -15.19 1.90 -20.00
N THR A 348 -15.75 2.54 -21.01
CA THR A 348 -17.00 2.13 -21.65
C THR A 348 -16.88 0.75 -22.27
N GLU A 349 -15.80 0.48 -22.99
CA GLU A 349 -15.53 -0.84 -23.56
C GLU A 349 -15.25 -1.91 -22.47
N ASN A 350 -14.54 -1.52 -21.43
CA ASN A 350 -14.31 -2.40 -20.27
C ASN A 350 -15.64 -2.80 -19.62
N PHE A 351 -16.57 -1.87 -19.44
CA PHE A 351 -17.88 -2.16 -18.84
C PHE A 351 -18.80 -2.96 -19.76
N ARG A 352 -18.66 -2.86 -21.06
CA ARG A 352 -19.34 -3.77 -22.00
C ARG A 352 -18.84 -5.19 -21.88
N LYS A 353 -17.54 -5.40 -21.71
CA LYS A 353 -16.92 -6.73 -21.57
C LYS A 353 -17.26 -7.35 -20.21
N TRP A 354 -17.07 -6.63 -19.12
CA TRP A 354 -17.06 -7.21 -17.78
C TRP A 354 -18.32 -6.93 -16.96
N ARG A 355 -19.30 -6.20 -17.49
CA ARG A 355 -20.55 -5.83 -16.84
C ARG A 355 -20.36 -5.46 -15.37
N ILE A 356 -19.43 -4.54 -15.12
CA ILE A 356 -18.83 -4.28 -13.82
C ILE A 356 -19.84 -3.92 -12.72
N ASN A 357 -21.01 -3.38 -13.10
CA ASN A 357 -22.13 -3.13 -12.20
C ASN A 357 -22.81 -4.42 -11.68
N GLN A 358 -22.50 -5.59 -12.26
CA GLN A 358 -23.00 -6.90 -11.84
C GLN A 358 -21.94 -7.75 -11.15
N VAL A 359 -20.65 -7.35 -11.24
CA VAL A 359 -19.55 -8.09 -10.64
C VAL A 359 -19.51 -7.83 -9.14
N VAL A 360 -19.57 -8.89 -8.36
CA VAL A 360 -19.28 -8.88 -6.94
C VAL A 360 -17.85 -9.35 -6.75
N PHE A 361 -16.97 -8.46 -6.34
CA PHE A 361 -15.62 -8.83 -5.91
C PHE A 361 -15.64 -8.94 -4.37
N PRO A 362 -15.14 -10.04 -3.79
CA PRO A 362 -15.01 -10.15 -2.34
C PRO A 362 -14.25 -8.95 -1.77
N TRP A 363 -14.71 -8.46 -0.63
CA TRP A 363 -14.14 -7.32 0.09
C TRP A 363 -14.32 -5.94 -0.58
N ALA A 364 -14.67 -5.83 -1.87
CA ALA A 364 -15.00 -4.55 -2.47
C ALA A 364 -16.43 -4.09 -2.16
N LYS A 365 -16.63 -2.76 -2.15
CA LYS A 365 -17.94 -2.14 -1.90
C LYS A 365 -19.02 -2.65 -2.87
N ARG A 366 -20.13 -3.09 -2.33
CA ARG A 366 -21.31 -3.52 -3.10
C ARG A 366 -22.17 -2.31 -3.47
N ALA A 367 -21.65 -1.43 -4.31
CA ALA A 367 -22.42 -0.34 -4.91
C ALA A 367 -22.69 -0.67 -6.38
N TYR A 368 -23.93 -0.46 -6.81
CA TYR A 368 -24.40 -0.80 -8.16
C TYR A 368 -25.04 0.44 -8.77
N TYR A 369 -24.22 1.25 -9.44
CA TYR A 369 -24.68 2.43 -10.15
C TYR A 369 -24.90 2.14 -11.63
N SER A 370 -25.80 2.91 -12.26
CA SER A 370 -26.13 2.76 -13.68
C SER A 370 -25.07 3.35 -14.62
N ASN A 371 -24.19 4.20 -14.11
CA ASN A 371 -23.17 4.89 -14.92
C ASN A 371 -21.85 5.03 -14.15
N TYR A 372 -20.79 5.22 -14.90
CA TYR A 372 -19.42 5.35 -14.39
C TYR A 372 -19.21 6.56 -13.49
N ASP A 373 -19.83 7.71 -13.86
CA ASP A 373 -19.67 8.96 -13.11
C ASP A 373 -20.17 8.86 -11.67
N SER A 374 -21.15 8.01 -11.41
CA SER A 374 -21.62 7.79 -10.03
C SER A 374 -20.55 7.17 -9.15
N TYR A 375 -19.71 6.27 -9.69
CA TYR A 375 -18.57 5.71 -8.94
C TYR A 375 -17.47 6.75 -8.74
N ILE A 376 -17.25 7.64 -9.73
CA ILE A 376 -16.31 8.76 -9.60
C ILE A 376 -16.79 9.75 -8.54
N ASN A 377 -18.08 10.06 -8.52
CA ASN A 377 -18.67 10.95 -7.53
C ASN A 377 -18.59 10.38 -6.11
N ASP A 378 -18.76 9.06 -5.93
CA ASP A 378 -18.51 8.39 -4.65
C ASP A 378 -17.05 8.58 -4.19
N LEU A 379 -16.09 8.37 -5.09
CA LEU A 379 -14.67 8.57 -4.80
C LEU A 379 -14.37 10.02 -4.39
N LYS A 380 -14.91 11.00 -5.12
CA LYS A 380 -14.79 12.43 -4.76
C LYS A 380 -15.48 12.75 -3.44
N GLY A 381 -16.65 12.16 -3.21
CA GLY A 381 -17.39 12.30 -1.96
C GLY A 381 -16.58 11.81 -0.76
N PHE A 382 -15.89 10.68 -0.89
CA PHE A 382 -14.97 10.19 0.13
C PHE A 382 -13.85 11.20 0.42
N VAL A 383 -13.14 11.69 -0.60
CA VAL A 383 -12.06 12.67 -0.43
C VAL A 383 -12.54 13.91 0.31
N ASN A 384 -13.71 14.43 -0.07
CA ASN A 384 -14.30 15.64 0.53
C ASN A 384 -14.66 15.49 2.02
N ILE A 385 -15.02 14.28 2.43
CA ILE A 385 -15.47 14.01 3.80
C ILE A 385 -14.31 13.52 4.66
N HIS A 386 -13.45 12.65 4.11
CA HIS A 386 -12.45 11.93 4.89
C HIS A 386 -11.27 12.81 5.30
N ILE A 387 -10.80 13.71 4.44
CA ILE A 387 -9.67 14.60 4.78
C ILE A 387 -10.01 15.51 5.96
N PRO A 388 -11.12 16.29 5.98
CA PRO A 388 -11.52 17.06 7.14
C PRO A 388 -11.73 16.22 8.42
N TYR A 389 -12.28 15.01 8.25
CA TYR A 389 -12.43 14.07 9.35
C TYR A 389 -11.08 13.69 9.96
N LEU A 390 -10.08 13.34 9.14
CA LEU A 390 -8.75 12.99 9.63
C LEU A 390 -8.07 14.15 10.36
N GLN A 391 -8.20 15.39 9.84
CA GLN A 391 -7.67 16.58 10.54
C GLN A 391 -8.27 16.69 11.94
N GLN A 392 -9.59 16.54 12.04
CA GLN A 392 -10.25 16.60 13.35
C GLN A 392 -9.83 15.43 14.25
N ALA A 393 -9.78 14.23 13.73
CA ALA A 393 -9.45 13.01 14.48
C ALA A 393 -8.01 13.05 15.02
N PHE A 394 -7.03 13.46 14.20
CA PHE A 394 -5.64 13.59 14.65
C PHE A 394 -5.48 14.69 15.69
N ALA A 395 -6.11 15.86 15.48
CA ALA A 395 -6.09 16.96 16.48
C ALA A 395 -6.75 16.57 17.82
N GLN A 396 -7.86 15.83 17.78
CA GLN A 396 -8.51 15.34 19.01
C GLN A 396 -7.62 14.36 19.77
N ARG A 397 -6.86 13.54 19.07
CA ARG A 397 -5.92 12.61 19.70
C ARG A 397 -4.87 13.35 20.52
N LEU A 398 -4.25 14.39 19.96
CA LEU A 398 -3.26 15.21 20.66
C LEU A 398 -3.82 15.83 21.94
N THR A 399 -5.05 16.35 21.89
CA THR A 399 -5.67 16.96 23.08
C THR A 399 -6.03 15.95 24.16
N THR A 400 -6.37 14.73 23.78
CA THR A 400 -6.66 13.65 24.74
C THR A 400 -5.38 13.18 25.42
N ASP A 401 -4.29 13.01 24.68
CA ASP A 401 -3.01 12.58 25.23
C ASP A 401 -2.38 13.65 26.11
N ILE A 402 -2.50 14.95 25.77
CA ILE A 402 -2.08 16.06 26.63
C ILE A 402 -2.85 16.05 27.95
N ARG A 403 -4.16 15.80 27.92
CA ARG A 403 -4.96 15.70 29.17
C ARG A 403 -4.55 14.50 30.02
N LEU A 404 -4.21 13.37 29.40
CA LEU A 404 -3.71 12.20 30.12
C LEU A 404 -2.34 12.46 30.74
N LEU A 405 -1.42 13.11 30.01
CA LEU A 405 -0.11 13.50 30.53
C LEU A 405 -0.22 14.52 31.67
N GLN A 406 -1.10 15.52 31.53
CA GLN A 406 -1.39 16.50 32.61
C GLN A 406 -2.05 15.84 33.82
N ALA A 407 -2.92 14.86 33.61
CA ALA A 407 -3.50 14.07 34.69
C ALA A 407 -2.45 13.21 35.40
N ASP A 408 -1.45 12.72 34.69
CA ASP A 408 -0.31 11.98 35.28
C ASP A 408 0.64 12.92 36.05
N GLU A 409 0.89 14.15 35.54
CA GLU A 409 1.64 15.18 36.30
C GLU A 409 0.90 15.69 37.54
N GLU A 410 -0.42 15.82 37.47
CA GLU A 410 -1.25 16.11 38.64
C GLU A 410 -1.31 14.94 39.64
N SER A 411 -0.93 13.73 39.23
CA SER A 411 -0.99 12.51 40.03
C SER A 411 0.12 12.36 41.07
N ASP A 412 1.02 13.34 41.22
CA ASP A 412 1.97 13.37 42.36
C ASP A 412 1.25 13.55 43.71
N ARG A 413 -0.04 13.78 43.66
CA ARG A 413 -0.88 13.80 44.84
C ARG A 413 -1.02 12.40 45.46
N VAL A 414 -0.76 12.35 46.75
CA VAL A 414 -0.97 11.14 47.56
C VAL A 414 -2.36 11.23 48.19
N TYR A 415 -3.11 10.16 48.12
CA TYR A 415 -4.46 10.06 48.68
C TYR A 415 -4.49 9.02 49.80
N ASP A 416 -5.30 9.24 50.83
CA ASP A 416 -5.62 8.21 51.81
C ASP A 416 -6.51 7.11 51.20
N LEU A 417 -6.76 6.05 51.96
CA LEU A 417 -7.61 4.95 51.49
C LEU A 417 -9.07 5.32 51.27
N GLN A 418 -9.50 6.49 51.72
CA GLN A 418 -10.81 7.08 51.48
C GLN A 418 -10.85 8.03 50.29
N GLY A 419 -9.74 8.16 49.55
CA GLY A 419 -9.66 9.03 48.38
C GLY A 419 -9.47 10.52 48.69
N ARG A 420 -9.11 10.89 49.91
CA ARG A 420 -8.87 12.29 50.30
C ARG A 420 -7.40 12.65 50.09
N PRO A 421 -7.06 13.83 49.54
CA PRO A 421 -5.67 14.26 49.43
C PRO A 421 -4.97 14.24 50.80
N SER A 422 -3.79 13.62 50.84
CA SER A 422 -2.98 13.51 52.03
C SER A 422 -1.68 14.27 51.90
N LEU A 423 -1.35 15.11 52.88
CA LEU A 423 -0.05 15.76 52.95
C LEU A 423 1.06 14.72 53.21
N SER A 424 2.18 14.87 52.54
CA SER A 424 3.24 13.89 52.38
C SER A 424 4.03 13.47 53.65
N THR A 425 3.61 13.86 54.84
CA THR A 425 4.38 13.77 56.09
C THR A 425 3.94 12.67 57.06
N HIS A 426 2.86 11.94 56.78
CA HIS A 426 2.33 10.94 57.70
C HIS A 426 2.73 9.52 57.35
N LYS A 427 2.99 8.68 58.38
CA LYS A 427 3.17 7.22 58.20
C LYS A 427 1.83 6.58 57.93
N GLY A 428 1.79 5.60 57.01
CA GLY A 428 0.54 4.91 56.69
C GLY A 428 0.51 4.30 55.29
N ILE A 429 -0.67 3.85 54.90
CA ILE A 429 -0.96 3.31 53.58
C ILE A 429 -1.68 4.36 52.76
N PHE A 430 -1.17 4.64 51.58
CA PHE A 430 -1.65 5.69 50.69
C PHE A 430 -1.82 5.18 49.26
N ILE A 431 -2.55 5.89 48.43
CA ILE A 431 -2.67 5.68 47.02
C ILE A 431 -1.90 6.78 46.29
N LYS A 432 -0.92 6.43 45.49
CA LYS A 432 -0.19 7.32 44.57
C LYS A 432 -0.16 6.67 43.19
N ASN A 433 -0.56 7.41 42.15
CA ASN A 433 -0.55 6.92 40.76
C ASN A 433 -1.25 5.55 40.59
N HIS A 434 -2.46 5.44 41.17
CA HIS A 434 -3.27 4.21 41.20
C HIS A 434 -2.59 3.00 41.87
N ARG A 435 -1.49 3.19 42.60
CA ARG A 435 -0.78 2.13 43.34
C ARG A 435 -0.86 2.40 44.85
N ILE A 436 -1.03 1.34 45.61
CA ILE A 436 -0.95 1.42 47.07
C ILE A 436 0.53 1.52 47.44
N ILE A 437 0.88 2.54 48.18
CA ILE A 437 2.22 2.77 48.74
C ILE A 437 2.16 2.75 50.25
N THR A 438 3.18 2.21 50.90
CA THR A 438 3.39 2.25 52.33
C THR A 438 4.51 3.22 52.67
N ARG A 439 4.27 4.15 53.61
CA ARG A 439 5.33 4.98 54.16
C ARG A 439 5.56 4.57 55.65
N GLN A 440 6.79 4.25 55.94
CA GLN A 440 7.26 3.85 57.30
C GLN A 440 7.65 5.04 58.13
#